data_ca69f87768c00932e1ddc164e2132a7b
#
_entry.id   ca69f87768c00932e1ddc164e2132a7b
#
_cell.length_a   1.000
_cell.length_b   1.000
_cell.length_c   1.000
_cell.angle_alpha   90.00
_cell.angle_beta   90.00
_cell.angle_gamma   90.00
#
_symmetry.space_group_name_H-M   'P 1'
#
loop_
_entity.id
_entity.type
_entity.pdbx_description
1 polymer ?
#
loop_
_entity_poly.entity_id
_entity_poly.type
_entity_poly.pdbx_seq_one_letter_code
_entity_poly.pdbx_strand_id
1 'polypeptide(L)'
;MNNYEIYKMKQAGLTNAQVLNVLRYAETKEKEIPLRDIAVVSECRNPALFMERYNQIDDDFLQEEFEKFPSFSILDDCYPWDLSEIYNPPALLFYQGNLRLLDLPKVAVVGSRDSSKVGNQSVQKIIKELNNELIVVSGLARGIDTAAHMAALQNGGRTIAVIGTGLDVFYPRANKKLQSYIGKNHLVLTEYGPDEQPLKYHFPERNRIIAGLCRGVIVTDAKMRSGSLI
;
A
#
# COMPACT_ATOMS: atom_id res chain seq x y z
N MET A 1 19.24 4.57 -8.96
CA MET A 1 18.12 3.60 -9.12
C MET A 1 16.82 4.38 -9.13
N ASN A 2 15.91 4.11 -10.06
CA ASN A 2 14.62 4.81 -10.19
C ASN A 2 13.45 3.89 -9.88
N ASN A 3 12.22 4.43 -9.85
CA ASN A 3 11.00 3.69 -9.48
C ASN A 3 10.66 2.55 -10.45
N TYR A 4 10.95 2.73 -11.75
CA TYR A 4 10.78 1.67 -12.74
C TYR A 4 11.72 0.48 -12.51
N GLU A 5 12.99 0.74 -12.19
CA GLU A 5 13.94 -0.33 -11.87
C GLU A 5 13.51 -1.13 -10.63
N ILE A 6 12.97 -0.45 -9.60
CA ILE A 6 12.38 -1.11 -8.43
C ILE A 6 11.21 -2.00 -8.84
N TYR A 7 10.32 -1.49 -9.69
CA TYR A 7 9.18 -2.25 -10.21
C TYR A 7 9.64 -3.45 -11.02
N LYS A 8 10.61 -3.27 -11.94
CA LYS A 8 11.16 -4.35 -12.76
C LYS A 8 11.79 -5.47 -11.92
N MET A 9 12.51 -5.14 -10.85
CA MET A 9 13.04 -6.15 -9.91
C MET A 9 11.93 -6.96 -9.24
N LYS A 10 10.84 -6.32 -8.82
CA LYS A 10 9.67 -7.01 -8.24
C LYS A 10 9.02 -7.93 -9.28
N GLN A 11 8.84 -7.49 -10.52
CA GLN A 11 8.29 -8.30 -11.61
C GLN A 11 9.18 -9.48 -11.99
N ALA A 12 10.50 -9.33 -11.87
CA ALA A 12 11.46 -10.43 -12.03
C ALA A 12 11.44 -11.43 -10.85
N GLY A 13 10.67 -11.15 -9.78
CA GLY A 13 10.41 -12.07 -8.69
C GLY A 13 11.13 -11.78 -7.37
N LEU A 14 11.75 -10.62 -7.20
CA LEU A 14 12.25 -10.20 -5.90
C LEU A 14 11.10 -9.80 -4.98
N THR A 15 11.18 -10.27 -3.75
CA THR A 15 10.29 -9.81 -2.66
C THR A 15 10.65 -8.38 -2.26
N ASN A 16 9.73 -7.70 -1.55
CA ASN A 16 10.00 -6.35 -1.04
C ASN A 16 11.27 -6.28 -0.18
N ALA A 17 11.48 -7.23 0.72
CA ALA A 17 12.69 -7.27 1.56
C ALA A 17 13.98 -7.42 0.74
N GLN A 18 13.93 -8.22 -0.34
CA GLN A 18 15.06 -8.40 -1.25
C GLN A 18 15.38 -7.13 -2.04
N VAL A 19 14.35 -6.41 -2.49
CA VAL A 19 14.51 -5.11 -3.12
C VAL A 19 15.14 -4.11 -2.12
N LEU A 20 14.69 -4.07 -0.87
CA LEU A 20 15.28 -3.20 0.15
C LEU A 20 16.77 -3.51 0.39
N ASN A 21 17.21 -4.77 0.34
CA ASN A 21 18.62 -5.13 0.41
C ASN A 21 19.42 -4.50 -0.74
N VAL A 22 18.86 -4.54 -1.96
CA VAL A 22 19.48 -3.91 -3.14
C VAL A 22 19.56 -2.40 -2.98
N LEU A 23 18.50 -1.75 -2.51
CA LEU A 23 18.47 -0.29 -2.30
C LEU A 23 19.52 0.16 -1.28
N ARG A 24 19.62 -0.51 -0.13
CA ARG A 24 20.66 -0.22 0.89
C ARG A 24 22.08 -0.36 0.32
N TYR A 25 22.31 -1.36 -0.52
CA TYR A 25 23.60 -1.51 -1.18
C TYR A 25 23.84 -0.40 -2.21
N ALA A 26 22.79 0.01 -2.96
CA ALA A 26 22.87 1.07 -3.96
C ALA A 26 23.31 2.41 -3.34
N GLU A 27 22.86 2.75 -2.13
CA GLU A 27 23.26 3.96 -1.40
C GLU A 27 24.78 4.05 -1.16
N THR A 28 25.45 2.91 -1.13
CA THR A 28 26.92 2.85 -0.93
C THR A 28 27.73 2.97 -2.21
N LYS A 29 27.07 3.08 -3.37
CA LYS A 29 27.70 3.05 -4.70
C LYS A 29 27.45 4.35 -5.47
N GLU A 30 28.51 4.84 -6.12
CA GLU A 30 28.43 6.01 -7.00
C GLU A 30 28.06 5.63 -8.46
N LYS A 31 28.02 4.35 -8.79
CA LYS A 31 27.77 3.85 -10.16
C LYS A 31 26.59 2.89 -10.19
N GLU A 32 26.04 2.72 -11.38
CA GLU A 32 25.04 1.69 -11.64
C GLU A 32 25.51 0.31 -11.17
N ILE A 33 24.60 -0.44 -10.57
CA ILE A 33 24.88 -1.78 -10.03
C ILE A 33 24.63 -2.80 -11.14
N PRO A 34 25.62 -3.62 -11.50
CA PRO A 34 25.42 -4.71 -12.46
C PRO A 34 24.35 -5.69 -11.99
N LEU A 35 23.56 -6.24 -12.92
CA LEU A 35 22.48 -7.19 -12.61
C LEU A 35 22.96 -8.39 -11.78
N ARG A 36 24.20 -8.85 -12.01
CA ARG A 36 24.81 -9.92 -11.21
C ARG A 36 24.95 -9.52 -9.74
N ASP A 37 25.35 -8.29 -9.48
CA ASP A 37 25.53 -7.80 -8.12
C ASP A 37 24.17 -7.60 -7.45
N ILE A 38 23.16 -7.11 -8.19
CA ILE A 38 21.76 -7.06 -7.72
C ILE A 38 21.29 -8.45 -7.29
N ALA A 39 21.53 -9.47 -8.11
CA ALA A 39 21.15 -10.85 -7.83
C ALA A 39 21.80 -11.40 -6.53
N VAL A 40 23.06 -11.04 -6.28
CA VAL A 40 23.80 -11.47 -5.08
C VAL A 40 23.33 -10.71 -3.85
N VAL A 41 23.25 -9.39 -3.94
CA VAL A 41 22.93 -8.50 -2.80
C VAL A 41 21.48 -8.64 -2.36
N SER A 42 20.58 -8.96 -3.28
CA SER A 42 19.18 -9.22 -2.95
C SER A 42 18.99 -10.42 -2.02
N GLU A 43 19.99 -11.32 -1.91
CA GLU A 43 19.87 -12.58 -1.16
C GLU A 43 18.72 -13.48 -1.68
N CYS A 44 18.38 -13.38 -2.96
CA CYS A 44 17.35 -14.22 -3.55
C CYS A 44 17.79 -15.68 -3.61
N ARG A 45 16.84 -16.59 -3.41
CA ARG A 45 17.12 -18.05 -3.34
C ARG A 45 17.72 -18.61 -4.63
N ASN A 46 17.38 -18.02 -5.78
CA ASN A 46 17.83 -18.47 -7.09
C ASN A 46 18.27 -17.27 -7.95
N PRO A 47 19.52 -16.79 -7.80
CA PRO A 47 20.05 -15.66 -8.57
C PRO A 47 19.98 -15.88 -10.10
N ALA A 48 20.22 -17.10 -10.57
CA ALA A 48 20.18 -17.40 -12.01
C ALA A 48 18.77 -17.22 -12.58
N LEU A 49 17.74 -17.74 -11.90
CA LEU A 49 16.35 -17.58 -12.31
C LEU A 49 15.89 -16.12 -12.25
N PHE A 50 16.33 -15.36 -11.25
CA PHE A 50 16.05 -13.93 -11.18
C PHE A 50 16.63 -13.18 -12.39
N MET A 51 17.93 -13.41 -12.71
CA MET A 51 18.59 -12.77 -13.86
C MET A 51 17.94 -13.17 -15.19
N GLU A 52 17.57 -14.45 -15.33
CA GLU A 52 16.84 -14.96 -16.51
C GLU A 52 15.52 -14.20 -16.69
N ARG A 53 14.68 -14.15 -15.64
CA ARG A 53 13.39 -13.45 -15.68
C ARG A 53 13.56 -11.96 -15.94
N TYR A 54 14.54 -11.32 -15.30
CA TYR A 54 14.83 -9.90 -15.48
C TYR A 54 15.18 -9.57 -16.94
N ASN A 55 15.98 -10.43 -17.60
CA ASN A 55 16.36 -10.26 -19.00
C ASN A 55 15.25 -10.65 -20.00
N GLN A 56 14.29 -11.47 -19.60
CA GLN A 56 13.13 -11.86 -20.41
C GLN A 56 11.98 -10.85 -20.37
N ILE A 57 12.03 -9.89 -19.46
CA ILE A 57 11.02 -8.83 -19.38
C ILE A 57 11.07 -7.99 -20.66
N ASP A 58 9.93 -7.84 -21.30
CA ASP A 58 9.72 -6.85 -22.35
C ASP A 58 9.65 -5.47 -21.69
N ASP A 59 10.72 -4.69 -21.85
CA ASP A 59 10.84 -3.39 -21.20
C ASP A 59 9.81 -2.38 -21.69
N ASP A 60 9.48 -2.36 -22.98
CA ASP A 60 8.52 -1.44 -23.55
C ASP A 60 7.12 -1.71 -22.97
N PHE A 61 6.72 -2.97 -22.94
CA PHE A 61 5.45 -3.39 -22.35
C PHE A 61 5.41 -3.10 -20.85
N LEU A 62 6.47 -3.44 -20.10
CA LEU A 62 6.48 -3.21 -18.65
C LEU A 62 6.48 -1.71 -18.31
N GLN A 63 7.14 -0.88 -19.12
CA GLN A 63 7.14 0.58 -18.95
C GLN A 63 5.74 1.14 -19.15
N GLU A 64 5.00 0.72 -20.20
CA GLU A 64 3.62 1.13 -20.41
C GLU A 64 2.71 0.74 -19.22
N GLU A 65 2.88 -0.46 -18.69
CA GLU A 65 2.15 -0.90 -17.50
C GLU A 65 2.49 -0.04 -16.28
N PHE A 66 3.76 0.22 -16.03
CA PHE A 66 4.23 1.01 -14.91
C PHE A 66 3.69 2.44 -14.95
N GLU A 67 3.63 3.05 -16.13
CA GLU A 67 3.19 4.44 -16.34
C GLU A 67 1.68 4.64 -16.24
N LYS A 68 0.87 3.57 -16.14
CA LYS A 68 -0.58 3.67 -15.94
C LYS A 68 -0.96 4.44 -14.67
N PHE A 69 -0.12 4.38 -13.65
CA PHE A 69 -0.34 5.08 -12.38
C PHE A 69 0.94 5.72 -11.87
N PRO A 70 0.85 6.89 -11.26
CA PRO A 70 2.00 7.49 -10.61
C PRO A 70 2.45 6.64 -9.41
N SER A 71 3.75 6.68 -9.15
CA SER A 71 4.38 5.93 -8.06
C SER A 71 5.40 6.79 -7.32
N PHE A 72 5.71 6.39 -6.10
CA PHE A 72 6.83 6.89 -5.33
C PHE A 72 7.49 5.74 -4.55
N SER A 73 8.76 5.87 -4.28
CA SER A 73 9.58 4.87 -3.60
C SER A 73 10.13 5.39 -2.27
N ILE A 74 10.72 4.50 -1.51
CA ILE A 74 11.43 4.83 -0.26
C ILE A 74 12.61 5.80 -0.48
N LEU A 75 13.03 6.01 -1.73
CA LEU A 75 14.11 6.94 -2.10
C LEU A 75 13.60 8.37 -2.38
N ASP A 76 12.28 8.57 -2.46
CA ASP A 76 11.69 9.87 -2.81
C ASP A 76 11.43 10.71 -1.55
N ASP A 77 11.68 12.01 -1.62
CA ASP A 77 11.47 12.97 -0.52
C ASP A 77 10.03 13.00 0.03
N CYS A 78 9.06 12.62 -0.80
CA CYS A 78 7.66 12.54 -0.39
C CYS A 78 7.29 11.26 0.38
N TYR A 79 8.24 10.33 0.54
CA TYR A 79 7.98 9.10 1.28
C TYR A 79 7.79 9.40 2.78
N PRO A 80 6.68 8.94 3.41
CA PRO A 80 6.44 9.24 4.82
C PRO A 80 7.50 8.63 5.74
N TRP A 81 8.12 9.46 6.57
CA TRP A 81 9.15 9.00 7.51
C TRP A 81 8.63 7.89 8.45
N ASP A 82 7.42 8.07 9.02
CA ASP A 82 6.81 7.05 9.89
C ASP A 82 6.70 5.68 9.18
N LEU A 83 6.47 5.67 7.86
CA LEU A 83 6.37 4.45 7.07
C LEU A 83 7.76 3.84 6.78
N SER A 84 8.83 4.62 6.74
CA SER A 84 10.18 4.09 6.54
C SER A 84 10.69 3.31 7.76
N GLU A 85 10.17 3.62 8.95
CA GLU A 85 10.57 3.03 10.23
C GLU A 85 9.90 1.68 10.54
N ILE A 86 8.90 1.26 9.77
CA ILE A 86 8.25 -0.03 10.03
C ILE A 86 9.14 -1.21 9.61
N TYR A 87 8.87 -2.37 10.18
CA TYR A 87 9.44 -3.62 9.67
C TYR A 87 9.03 -3.83 8.21
N ASN A 88 10.01 -4.01 7.31
CA ASN A 88 9.82 -4.23 5.88
C ASN A 88 8.97 -3.11 5.20
N PRO A 89 9.43 -1.84 5.22
CA PRO A 89 8.72 -0.74 4.57
C PRO A 89 8.53 -1.02 3.07
N PRO A 90 7.42 -0.59 2.44
CA PRO A 90 7.23 -0.79 1.00
C PRO A 90 8.29 -0.01 0.19
N ALA A 91 9.07 -0.73 -0.62
CA ALA A 91 10.10 -0.11 -1.45
C ALA A 91 9.50 0.82 -2.53
N LEU A 92 8.30 0.50 -3.01
CA LEU A 92 7.56 1.24 -4.03
C LEU A 92 6.07 1.21 -3.72
N LEU A 93 5.41 2.35 -3.89
CA LEU A 93 3.96 2.50 -3.79
C LEU A 93 3.41 3.17 -5.05
N PHE A 94 2.35 2.60 -5.60
CA PHE A 94 1.50 3.25 -6.60
C PHE A 94 0.38 4.01 -5.90
N TYR A 95 -0.07 5.11 -6.50
CA TYR A 95 -1.12 5.92 -5.91
C TYR A 95 -2.09 6.52 -6.93
N GLN A 96 -3.27 6.86 -6.45
CA GLN A 96 -4.25 7.64 -7.18
C GLN A 96 -4.86 8.68 -6.24
N GLY A 97 -4.81 9.95 -6.64
CA GLY A 97 -5.37 11.06 -5.86
C GLY A 97 -4.34 12.03 -5.30
N ASN A 98 -4.64 12.61 -4.15
CA ASN A 98 -3.88 13.69 -3.54
C ASN A 98 -2.80 13.18 -2.57
N LEU A 99 -1.56 13.12 -3.03
CA LEU A 99 -0.43 12.64 -2.24
C LEU A 99 -0.14 13.51 -0.99
N ARG A 100 -0.50 14.80 -1.01
CA ARG A 100 -0.31 15.71 0.15
C ARG A 100 -1.08 15.27 1.40
N LEU A 101 -2.02 14.34 1.28
CA LEU A 101 -2.68 13.76 2.45
C LEU A 101 -1.70 12.94 3.32
N LEU A 102 -0.56 12.55 2.78
CA LEU A 102 0.47 11.85 3.55
C LEU A 102 1.19 12.75 4.57
N ASP A 103 1.16 14.07 4.39
CA ASP A 103 1.81 15.02 5.29
C ASP A 103 0.97 15.32 6.56
N LEU A 104 -0.30 14.91 6.55
CA LEU A 104 -1.25 15.26 7.61
C LEU A 104 -1.36 14.16 8.67
N PRO A 105 -1.77 14.48 9.91
CA PRO A 105 -1.96 13.48 10.96
C PRO A 105 -3.02 12.45 10.58
N LYS A 106 -2.73 11.18 10.84
CA LYS A 106 -3.55 10.03 10.41
C LYS A 106 -3.85 9.08 11.55
N VAL A 107 -5.03 8.46 11.49
CA VAL A 107 -5.44 7.35 12.37
C VAL A 107 -5.99 6.21 11.52
N ALA A 108 -5.57 4.99 11.83
CA ALA A 108 -6.14 3.80 11.21
C ALA A 108 -7.44 3.41 11.91
N VAL A 109 -8.46 3.07 11.12
CA VAL A 109 -9.72 2.51 11.63
C VAL A 109 -9.99 1.20 10.88
N VAL A 110 -9.89 0.08 11.58
CA VAL A 110 -9.98 -1.26 11.00
C VAL A 110 -10.85 -2.17 11.84
N GLY A 111 -11.31 -3.29 11.26
CA GLY A 111 -12.11 -4.25 12.01
C GLY A 111 -12.67 -5.38 11.17
N SER A 112 -13.75 -5.98 11.63
CA SER A 112 -14.38 -7.15 11.01
C SER A 112 -14.91 -6.84 9.60
N ARG A 113 -14.70 -7.80 8.70
CA ARG A 113 -15.34 -7.79 7.36
C ARG A 113 -16.84 -8.07 7.41
N ASP A 114 -17.29 -8.73 8.47
CA ASP A 114 -18.69 -9.03 8.79
C ASP A 114 -19.08 -8.20 10.03
N SER A 115 -19.10 -6.87 9.85
CA SER A 115 -19.34 -5.93 10.94
C SER A 115 -20.78 -5.99 11.44
N SER A 116 -20.94 -5.88 12.77
CA SER A 116 -22.24 -5.77 13.40
C SER A 116 -22.82 -4.35 13.24
N LYS A 117 -24.13 -4.21 13.44
CA LYS A 117 -24.77 -2.89 13.47
C LYS A 117 -24.17 -1.99 14.54
N VAL A 118 -23.83 -2.55 15.71
CA VAL A 118 -23.17 -1.82 16.80
C VAL A 118 -21.77 -1.39 16.41
N GLY A 119 -20.98 -2.26 15.77
CA GLY A 119 -19.65 -1.92 15.26
C GLY A 119 -19.68 -0.75 14.28
N ASN A 120 -20.61 -0.76 13.33
CA ASN A 120 -20.77 0.33 12.37
C ASN A 120 -21.20 1.65 13.05
N GLN A 121 -22.09 1.61 14.04
CA GLN A 121 -22.49 2.79 14.82
C GLN A 121 -21.32 3.35 15.64
N SER A 122 -20.51 2.47 16.23
CA SER A 122 -19.30 2.87 16.97
C SER A 122 -18.30 3.59 16.06
N VAL A 123 -18.06 3.07 14.85
CA VAL A 123 -17.19 3.74 13.87
C VAL A 123 -17.70 5.12 13.52
N GLN A 124 -19.00 5.26 13.23
CA GLN A 124 -19.59 6.56 12.91
C GLN A 124 -19.43 7.56 14.06
N LYS A 125 -19.66 7.12 15.32
CA LYS A 125 -19.50 7.96 16.49
C LYS A 125 -18.04 8.40 16.68
N ILE A 126 -17.10 7.46 16.63
CA ILE A 126 -15.67 7.73 16.78
C ILE A 126 -15.21 8.73 15.73
N ILE A 127 -15.51 8.51 14.45
CA ILE A 127 -15.07 9.38 13.37
C ILE A 127 -15.69 10.77 13.48
N LYS A 128 -16.93 10.88 13.90
CA LYS A 128 -17.56 12.18 14.18
C LYS A 128 -16.86 12.92 15.32
N GLU A 129 -16.45 12.23 16.37
CA GLU A 129 -15.71 12.80 17.51
C GLU A 129 -14.29 13.23 17.14
N LEU A 130 -13.65 12.62 16.14
CA LEU A 130 -12.37 13.06 15.59
C LEU A 130 -12.43 14.42 14.89
N ASN A 131 -13.61 14.93 14.61
CA ASN A 131 -13.90 16.29 14.10
C ASN A 131 -13.02 16.73 12.91
N ASN A 132 -12.70 15.77 12.03
CA ASN A 132 -11.86 15.98 10.83
C ASN A 132 -10.41 16.44 11.11
N GLU A 133 -9.94 16.39 12.34
CA GLU A 133 -8.55 16.72 12.70
C GLU A 133 -7.56 15.68 12.21
N LEU A 134 -8.03 14.44 12.06
CA LEU A 134 -7.23 13.31 11.59
C LEU A 134 -7.76 12.76 10.27
N ILE A 135 -6.84 12.33 9.40
CA ILE A 135 -7.20 11.55 8.22
C ILE A 135 -7.48 10.11 8.63
N VAL A 136 -8.60 9.58 8.18
CA VAL A 136 -8.96 8.17 8.40
C VAL A 136 -8.26 7.30 7.38
N VAL A 137 -7.40 6.38 7.83
CA VAL A 137 -6.74 5.38 6.99
C VAL A 137 -7.38 4.02 7.20
N SER A 138 -7.73 3.32 6.12
CA SER A 138 -8.29 1.98 6.20
C SER A 138 -8.03 1.17 4.93
N GLY A 139 -8.45 -0.09 4.95
CA GLY A 139 -8.09 -1.06 3.92
C GLY A 139 -9.12 -1.28 2.82
N LEU A 140 -10.19 -0.52 2.78
CA LEU A 140 -11.27 -0.65 1.79
C LEU A 140 -11.93 -2.05 1.74
N ALA A 141 -11.74 -2.90 2.76
CA ALA A 141 -12.42 -4.18 2.88
C ALA A 141 -13.93 -3.97 3.20
N ARG A 142 -14.72 -5.06 3.09
CA ARG A 142 -16.11 -5.04 3.59
C ARG A 142 -16.14 -4.72 5.09
N GLY A 143 -17.30 -4.31 5.59
CA GLY A 143 -17.54 -4.11 7.01
C GLY A 143 -16.92 -2.82 7.55
N ILE A 144 -16.12 -2.91 8.60
CA ILE A 144 -15.58 -1.76 9.33
C ILE A 144 -14.77 -0.82 8.43
N ASP A 145 -13.93 -1.35 7.54
CA ASP A 145 -13.12 -0.51 6.65
C ASP A 145 -14.02 0.37 5.74
N THR A 146 -15.05 -0.24 5.15
CA THR A 146 -16.04 0.49 4.35
C THR A 146 -16.77 1.52 5.19
N ALA A 147 -17.22 1.15 6.40
CA ALA A 147 -17.93 2.07 7.32
C ALA A 147 -17.02 3.25 7.72
N ALA A 148 -15.73 3.02 7.94
CA ALA A 148 -14.76 4.05 8.29
C ALA A 148 -14.59 5.08 7.15
N HIS A 149 -14.35 4.62 5.92
CA HIS A 149 -14.26 5.53 4.78
C HIS A 149 -15.56 6.33 4.58
N MET A 150 -16.70 5.66 4.61
CA MET A 150 -18.01 6.32 4.45
C MET A 150 -18.29 7.35 5.54
N ALA A 151 -17.99 7.02 6.81
CA ALA A 151 -18.17 7.95 7.91
C ALA A 151 -17.26 9.17 7.78
N ALA A 152 -16.00 9.01 7.39
CA ALA A 152 -15.10 10.13 7.14
C ALA A 152 -15.65 11.06 6.06
N LEU A 153 -16.12 10.50 4.93
CA LEU A 153 -16.67 11.26 3.80
C LEU A 153 -17.98 11.99 4.18
N GLN A 154 -18.88 11.32 4.90
CA GLN A 154 -20.16 11.88 5.35
C GLN A 154 -20.01 13.04 6.33
N ASN A 155 -18.92 13.06 7.11
CA ASN A 155 -18.62 14.16 8.03
C ASN A 155 -17.73 15.25 7.39
N GLY A 156 -17.51 15.23 6.06
CA GLY A 156 -16.68 16.22 5.36
C GLY A 156 -15.18 16.06 5.63
N GLY A 157 -14.77 14.92 6.18
CA GLY A 157 -13.38 14.58 6.47
C GLY A 157 -12.63 14.03 5.25
N ARG A 158 -11.40 13.61 5.49
CA ARG A 158 -10.49 13.05 4.46
C ARG A 158 -10.13 11.62 4.80
N THR A 159 -9.86 10.82 3.76
CA THR A 159 -9.53 9.42 3.95
C THR A 159 -8.45 8.94 2.99
N ILE A 160 -7.67 7.95 3.42
CA ILE A 160 -6.68 7.24 2.60
C ILE A 160 -7.06 5.76 2.60
N ALA A 161 -7.24 5.20 1.43
CA ALA A 161 -7.43 3.76 1.27
C ALA A 161 -6.11 3.11 0.88
N VAL A 162 -5.67 2.11 1.66
CA VAL A 162 -4.55 1.25 1.27
C VAL A 162 -5.14 -0.08 0.80
N ILE A 163 -4.89 -0.48 -0.44
CA ILE A 163 -5.50 -1.68 -1.03
C ILE A 163 -4.51 -2.81 -1.26
N GLY A 164 -4.98 -4.03 -1.41
CA GLY A 164 -4.16 -5.23 -1.63
C GLY A 164 -4.26 -5.78 -3.06
N THR A 165 -4.44 -4.88 -4.03
CA THR A 165 -4.57 -5.18 -5.47
C THR A 165 -3.97 -4.04 -6.27
N GLY A 166 -3.82 -4.17 -7.57
CA GLY A 166 -3.57 -3.04 -8.47
C GLY A 166 -4.68 -1.98 -8.36
N LEU A 167 -4.36 -0.73 -8.71
CA LEU A 167 -5.30 0.41 -8.61
C LEU A 167 -6.52 0.27 -9.54
N ASP A 168 -6.37 -0.43 -10.64
CA ASP A 168 -7.39 -0.74 -11.63
C ASP A 168 -8.23 -1.97 -11.28
N VAL A 169 -7.84 -2.72 -10.25
CA VAL A 169 -8.55 -3.90 -9.77
C VAL A 169 -9.43 -3.54 -8.56
N PHE A 170 -10.74 -3.71 -8.72
CA PHE A 170 -11.72 -3.37 -7.68
C PHE A 170 -12.05 -4.57 -6.80
N TYR A 171 -11.54 -4.57 -5.57
CA TYR A 171 -11.81 -5.63 -4.60
C TYR A 171 -12.05 -5.08 -3.17
N PRO A 172 -13.20 -5.42 -2.55
CA PRO A 172 -14.32 -6.17 -3.12
C PRO A 172 -15.07 -5.36 -4.19
N ARG A 173 -15.68 -6.02 -5.17
CA ARG A 173 -16.40 -5.35 -6.27
C ARG A 173 -17.50 -4.40 -5.78
N ALA A 174 -18.09 -4.68 -4.62
CA ALA A 174 -19.11 -3.82 -4.00
C ALA A 174 -18.56 -2.41 -3.69
N ASN A 175 -17.24 -2.28 -3.43
CA ASN A 175 -16.60 -1.02 -3.10
C ASN A 175 -16.02 -0.27 -4.33
N LYS A 176 -16.28 -0.72 -5.56
CA LYS A 176 -15.80 -0.07 -6.79
C LYS A 176 -16.08 1.43 -6.81
N LYS A 177 -17.33 1.83 -6.53
CA LYS A 177 -17.71 3.27 -6.52
C LYS A 177 -16.97 4.03 -5.43
N LEU A 178 -16.78 3.43 -4.25
CA LEU A 178 -16.07 4.05 -3.14
C LEU A 178 -14.58 4.19 -3.45
N GLN A 179 -13.92 3.15 -3.99
CA GLN A 179 -12.53 3.22 -4.43
C GLN A 179 -12.32 4.32 -5.47
N SER A 180 -13.17 4.36 -6.50
CA SER A 180 -13.09 5.39 -7.55
C SER A 180 -13.31 6.80 -6.99
N TYR A 181 -14.23 6.98 -6.04
CA TYR A 181 -14.46 8.27 -5.40
C TYR A 181 -13.25 8.71 -4.55
N ILE A 182 -12.68 7.80 -3.76
CA ILE A 182 -11.50 8.08 -2.94
C ILE A 182 -10.30 8.41 -3.84
N GLY A 183 -10.06 7.64 -4.89
CA GLY A 183 -8.98 7.91 -5.85
C GLY A 183 -9.09 9.25 -6.57
N LYS A 184 -10.32 9.72 -6.80
CA LYS A 184 -10.54 11.03 -7.44
C LYS A 184 -10.40 12.22 -6.49
N ASN A 185 -10.85 12.08 -5.23
CA ASN A 185 -11.03 13.22 -4.33
C ASN A 185 -10.14 13.17 -3.07
N HIS A 186 -9.56 12.00 -2.78
CA HIS A 186 -8.75 11.72 -1.60
C HIS A 186 -7.45 11.00 -2.01
N LEU A 187 -7.13 9.82 -1.44
CA LEU A 187 -5.94 9.07 -1.80
C LEU A 187 -6.18 7.55 -1.72
N VAL A 188 -5.78 6.83 -2.75
CA VAL A 188 -5.65 5.37 -2.74
C VAL A 188 -4.19 5.01 -2.93
N LEU A 189 -3.68 4.08 -2.12
CA LEU A 189 -2.31 3.57 -2.15
C LEU A 189 -2.29 2.06 -2.33
N THR A 190 -1.29 1.55 -3.03
CA THR A 190 -1.02 0.13 -3.10
C THR A 190 0.47 -0.16 -3.36
N GLU A 191 0.95 -1.29 -2.85
CA GLU A 191 2.28 -1.84 -3.14
C GLU A 191 2.30 -2.71 -4.39
N TYR A 192 1.13 -2.99 -4.94
CA TYR A 192 0.91 -3.92 -6.05
C TYR A 192 0.81 -3.18 -7.38
N GLY A 193 1.43 -3.73 -8.42
CA GLY A 193 1.43 -3.14 -9.75
C GLY A 193 0.05 -3.12 -10.41
N PRO A 194 -0.09 -2.42 -11.57
CA PRO A 194 -1.30 -2.47 -12.37
C PRO A 194 -1.74 -3.91 -12.66
N ASP A 195 -3.06 -4.12 -12.78
CA ASP A 195 -3.71 -5.41 -13.06
C ASP A 195 -3.45 -6.52 -12.02
N GLU A 196 -2.73 -6.25 -10.93
CA GLU A 196 -2.41 -7.28 -9.93
C GLU A 196 -3.66 -7.70 -9.15
N GLN A 197 -3.99 -8.98 -9.27
CA GLN A 197 -5.22 -9.57 -8.74
C GLN A 197 -5.15 -9.82 -7.23
N PRO A 198 -6.28 -9.88 -6.50
CA PRO A 198 -6.30 -10.10 -5.07
C PRO A 198 -5.81 -11.50 -4.70
N LEU A 199 -4.71 -11.60 -3.98
CA LEU A 199 -4.23 -12.83 -3.37
C LEU A 199 -4.43 -12.79 -1.85
N LYS A 200 -4.64 -13.94 -1.23
CA LYS A 200 -4.98 -14.01 0.20
C LYS A 200 -3.92 -13.36 1.11
N TYR A 201 -2.64 -13.50 0.76
CA TYR A 201 -1.53 -12.96 1.54
C TYR A 201 -1.31 -11.45 1.33
N HIS A 202 -1.80 -10.85 0.25
CA HIS A 202 -1.72 -9.40 0.03
C HIS A 202 -2.39 -8.59 1.15
N PHE A 203 -3.47 -9.09 1.71
CA PHE A 203 -4.23 -8.35 2.71
C PHE A 203 -3.52 -8.22 4.06
N PRO A 204 -2.95 -9.29 4.67
CA PRO A 204 -2.12 -9.13 5.86
C PRO A 204 -0.83 -8.34 5.59
N GLU A 205 -0.17 -8.55 4.44
CA GLU A 205 1.03 -7.77 4.08
C GLU A 205 0.74 -6.27 3.98
N ARG A 206 -0.36 -5.89 3.36
CA ARG A 206 -0.82 -4.51 3.24
C ARG A 206 -1.10 -3.86 4.59
N ASN A 207 -1.56 -4.61 5.60
CA ASN A 207 -1.92 -4.06 6.91
C ASN A 207 -0.76 -3.33 7.59
N ARG A 208 0.49 -3.75 7.36
CA ARG A 208 1.68 -3.04 7.88
C ARG A 208 1.76 -1.60 7.36
N ILE A 209 1.30 -1.35 6.13
CA ILE A 209 1.28 -0.01 5.53
C ILE A 209 0.21 0.85 6.20
N ILE A 210 -0.99 0.30 6.46
CA ILE A 210 -2.05 1.01 7.19
C ILE A 210 -1.55 1.44 8.57
N ALA A 211 -0.96 0.51 9.31
CA ALA A 211 -0.44 0.78 10.65
C ALA A 211 0.74 1.78 10.61
N GLY A 212 1.68 1.59 9.67
CA GLY A 212 2.88 2.42 9.53
C GLY A 212 2.61 3.86 9.10
N LEU A 213 1.51 4.11 8.40
CA LEU A 213 1.09 5.47 8.06
C LEU A 213 0.48 6.25 9.23
N CYS A 214 0.15 5.59 10.34
CA CYS A 214 -0.73 6.16 11.37
C CYS A 214 -0.04 6.21 12.73
N ARG A 215 -0.37 7.25 13.51
CA ARG A 215 0.09 7.38 14.90
C ARG A 215 -0.67 6.48 15.88
N GLY A 216 -1.80 5.92 15.46
CA GLY A 216 -2.60 5.01 16.25
C GLY A 216 -3.55 4.19 15.39
N VAL A 217 -3.97 3.05 15.93
CA VAL A 217 -4.90 2.12 15.27
C VAL A 217 -6.11 1.93 16.17
N ILE A 218 -7.29 2.22 15.64
CA ILE A 218 -8.58 1.95 16.28
C ILE A 218 -9.13 0.66 15.68
N VAL A 219 -9.27 -0.36 16.52
CA VAL A 219 -9.85 -1.64 16.11
C VAL A 219 -11.26 -1.75 16.66
N THR A 220 -12.25 -1.90 15.78
CA THR A 220 -13.65 -2.06 16.18
C THR A 220 -14.20 -3.38 15.65
N ASP A 221 -15.09 -4.00 16.45
CA ASP A 221 -15.83 -5.23 16.06
C ASP A 221 -14.91 -6.37 15.61
N ALA A 222 -13.75 -6.53 16.24
CA ALA A 222 -12.80 -7.60 15.89
C ALA A 222 -13.04 -8.86 16.72
N LYS A 223 -13.12 -10.02 16.04
CA LYS A 223 -13.07 -11.32 16.72
C LYS A 223 -11.62 -11.64 17.08
N MET A 224 -11.40 -12.42 18.19
CA MET A 224 -10.07 -12.76 18.71
C MET A 224 -9.06 -13.37 17.69
N ARG A 225 -9.51 -13.86 16.55
CA ARG A 225 -8.67 -14.41 15.46
C ARG A 225 -8.96 -13.73 14.13
N SER A 226 -9.34 -12.46 14.15
CA SER A 226 -9.59 -11.73 12.91
C SER A 226 -8.29 -11.21 12.29
N GLY A 227 -8.24 -11.16 10.96
CA GLY A 227 -7.11 -10.58 10.22
C GLY A 227 -6.88 -9.08 10.48
N SER A 228 -7.77 -8.42 11.23
CA SER A 228 -7.62 -7.03 11.67
C SER A 228 -6.68 -6.89 12.87
N LEU A 229 -6.26 -8.01 13.48
CA LEU A 229 -5.36 -8.06 14.64
C LEU A 229 -3.95 -8.57 14.27
N ILE A 230 -3.69 -8.77 12.97
CA ILE A 230 -2.41 -9.24 12.43
C ILE A 230 -1.58 -8.05 11.98
#